data_895495fcc4fd6606d232ee5d6694cfc4
#
_entry.id   895495fcc4fd6606d232ee5d6694cfc4
#
_cell.length_a   1.000
_cell.length_b   1.000
_cell.length_c   1.000
_cell.angle_alpha   90.00
_cell.angle_beta   90.00
_cell.angle_gamma   90.00
#
_symmetry.space_group_name_H-M   'P 1'
#
loop_
_entity.id
_entity.type
_entity.pdbx_description
1 polymer ?
#
loop_
_entity_poly.entity_id
_entity_poly.type
_entity_poly.pdbx_seq_one_letter_code
_entity_poly.pdbx_strand_id
1 'polypeptide(L)'
;MDIKPNDLLRSRQIFFRKKHAIPSVFHQIPKDAIPINFRPSSINQRLDEGHYEIDLIISSQARNTGLLTLVDRKTRMGYSTKIYNKYMSHINEKLEYLIYKYHLKIKSITKDNGREFNLLFKLKEQHCFALYTCNIYASCEKGTNENFNGLIRRRFPKGTNFSNVSEEEVQLVVEQINKMPRAILG
;
A
#
# COMPACT_ATOMS: atom_id res chain seq x y z
N MET A 1 -53.96 -1.64 -20.33
CA MET A 1 -52.84 -0.69 -20.25
C MET A 1 -51.73 -1.30 -21.11
N ASP A 2 -51.59 -0.84 -22.33
CA ASP A 2 -50.67 -1.42 -23.30
C ASP A 2 -49.27 -0.82 -23.05
N ILE A 3 -48.33 -1.65 -22.66
CA ILE A 3 -46.93 -1.27 -22.50
C ILE A 3 -46.35 -1.13 -23.90
N LYS A 4 -45.93 0.07 -24.26
CA LYS A 4 -45.33 0.34 -25.58
C LYS A 4 -43.96 -0.37 -25.72
N PRO A 5 -43.65 -0.92 -26.92
CA PRO A 5 -42.38 -1.65 -27.14
C PRO A 5 -41.11 -0.88 -26.80
N ASN A 6 -41.16 0.46 -26.78
CA ASN A 6 -40.02 1.31 -26.45
C ASN A 6 -39.61 1.32 -24.97
N ASP A 7 -40.53 0.94 -24.06
CA ASP A 7 -40.21 0.93 -22.61
C ASP A 7 -39.39 -0.29 -22.22
N LEU A 8 -39.49 -1.38 -22.98
CA LEU A 8 -38.67 -2.57 -22.83
C LEU A 8 -37.23 -2.39 -23.32
N LEU A 9 -37.01 -1.48 -24.25
CA LEU A 9 -35.66 -1.20 -24.77
C LEU A 9 -34.88 -0.28 -23.83
N ARG A 10 -35.54 0.63 -23.11
CA ARG A 10 -34.89 1.48 -22.10
C ARG A 10 -34.41 0.69 -20.87
N SER A 11 -35.15 -0.33 -20.46
CA SER A 11 -34.73 -1.18 -19.33
C SER A 11 -33.51 -2.07 -19.66
N ARG A 12 -33.30 -2.43 -20.95
CA ARG A 12 -32.11 -3.17 -21.39
C ARG A 12 -30.86 -2.31 -21.54
N GLN A 13 -30.96 -1.00 -21.73
CA GLN A 13 -29.79 -0.12 -21.81
C GLN A 13 -29.14 0.15 -20.46
N ILE A 14 -29.84 -0.07 -19.34
CA ILE A 14 -29.29 0.14 -18.00
C ILE A 14 -28.29 -0.99 -17.60
N PHE A 15 -28.34 -2.15 -18.25
CA PHE A 15 -27.46 -3.28 -17.94
C PHE A 15 -26.24 -3.46 -18.84
N PHE A 16 -26.07 -2.67 -19.88
CA PHE A 16 -24.76 -2.58 -20.54
C PHE A 16 -23.86 -1.64 -19.74
N ARG A 17 -23.34 -2.11 -18.59
CA ARG A 17 -22.06 -1.60 -18.09
C ARG A 17 -21.14 -1.58 -19.29
N LYS A 18 -20.70 -0.37 -19.70
CA LYS A 18 -19.60 -0.21 -20.64
C LYS A 18 -18.58 -1.28 -20.25
N LYS A 19 -18.35 -2.26 -21.13
CA LYS A 19 -17.15 -3.10 -21.01
C LYS A 19 -16.04 -2.09 -20.91
N HIS A 20 -15.48 -1.94 -19.71
CA HIS A 20 -14.27 -1.15 -19.59
C HIS A 20 -13.35 -1.77 -20.64
N ALA A 21 -12.99 -0.98 -21.63
CA ALA A 21 -11.92 -1.34 -22.52
C ALA A 21 -10.81 -1.83 -21.60
N ILE A 22 -10.35 -3.07 -21.78
CA ILE A 22 -9.20 -3.57 -21.05
C ILE A 22 -8.15 -2.51 -21.35
N PRO A 23 -7.75 -1.69 -20.37
CA PRO A 23 -6.68 -0.74 -20.61
C PRO A 23 -5.56 -1.60 -21.17
N SER A 24 -4.81 -1.12 -22.14
CA SER A 24 -3.61 -1.80 -22.62
C SER A 24 -2.56 -1.75 -21.49
N VAL A 25 -2.75 -2.61 -20.54
CA VAL A 25 -2.10 -2.61 -19.21
C VAL A 25 -0.70 -3.24 -19.29
N PHE A 26 -0.24 -3.55 -20.50
CA PHE A 26 1.18 -3.87 -20.71
C PHE A 26 2.11 -2.67 -20.54
N HIS A 27 1.57 -1.48 -20.25
CA HIS A 27 2.36 -0.34 -19.88
C HIS A 27 2.62 -0.34 -18.39
N GLN A 28 3.86 -0.70 -18.02
CA GLN A 28 4.54 -0.29 -16.78
C GLN A 28 4.41 -1.22 -15.56
N ILE A 29 4.63 -2.53 -15.74
CA ILE A 29 5.38 -3.20 -14.68
C ILE A 29 6.79 -2.60 -14.77
N PRO A 30 7.28 -1.87 -13.75
CA PRO A 30 8.66 -1.40 -13.76
C PRO A 30 9.54 -2.61 -14.01
N LYS A 31 10.46 -2.54 -14.98
CA LYS A 31 11.32 -3.66 -15.40
C LYS A 31 12.08 -4.30 -14.23
N ASP A 32 12.08 -3.64 -13.09
CA ASP A 32 12.86 -3.96 -11.90
C ASP A 32 12.05 -4.58 -10.76
N ALA A 33 10.73 -4.74 -10.91
CA ALA A 33 9.88 -5.37 -9.91
C ALA A 33 9.33 -6.70 -10.42
N ILE A 34 9.35 -7.72 -9.57
CA ILE A 34 8.85 -9.06 -9.87
C ILE A 34 7.33 -9.05 -9.67
N PRO A 35 6.52 -9.54 -10.63
CA PRO A 35 5.09 -9.69 -10.42
C PRO A 35 4.80 -10.58 -9.20
N ILE A 36 3.79 -10.25 -8.42
CA ILE A 36 3.48 -10.93 -7.15
C ILE A 36 3.22 -12.43 -7.32
N ASN A 37 2.76 -12.85 -8.49
CA ASN A 37 2.52 -14.26 -8.81
C ASN A 37 3.78 -15.12 -8.73
N PHE A 38 4.96 -14.51 -8.87
CA PHE A 38 6.26 -15.17 -8.72
C PHE A 38 6.84 -15.05 -7.31
N ARG A 39 6.09 -14.48 -6.36
CA ARG A 39 6.52 -14.40 -4.96
C ARG A 39 6.50 -15.79 -4.34
N PRO A 40 7.60 -16.24 -3.70
CA PRO A 40 7.70 -17.56 -3.08
C PRO A 40 6.55 -17.84 -2.11
N SER A 41 6.12 -19.10 -2.08
CA SER A 41 5.03 -19.57 -1.18
C SER A 41 5.36 -19.35 0.30
N SER A 42 6.63 -19.48 0.70
CA SER A 42 7.10 -19.19 2.07
C SER A 42 6.78 -17.74 2.50
N ILE A 43 6.92 -16.77 1.60
CA ILE A 43 6.55 -15.37 1.86
C ILE A 43 5.02 -15.24 1.95
N ASN A 44 4.26 -15.97 1.10
CA ASN A 44 2.81 -15.96 1.15
C ASN A 44 2.28 -16.55 2.46
N GLN A 45 2.89 -17.61 2.93
CA GLN A 45 2.59 -18.28 4.20
C GLN A 45 3.13 -17.56 5.42
N ARG A 46 3.93 -16.48 5.22
CA ARG A 46 4.49 -15.64 6.30
C ARG A 46 5.39 -16.42 7.26
N LEU A 47 6.19 -17.32 6.73
CA LEU A 47 7.06 -18.18 7.55
C LEU A 47 8.21 -17.40 8.17
N ASP A 48 8.73 -16.39 7.45
CA ASP A 48 9.90 -15.60 7.84
C ASP A 48 9.56 -14.12 8.01
N GLU A 49 10.29 -13.46 8.88
CA GLU A 49 10.30 -11.99 9.01
C GLU A 49 11.21 -11.34 7.98
N GLY A 50 11.09 -10.02 7.83
CA GLY A 50 11.85 -9.24 6.87
C GLY A 50 11.16 -9.09 5.50
N HIS A 51 9.92 -9.55 5.38
CA HIS A 51 9.09 -9.40 4.18
C HIS A 51 8.02 -8.35 4.43
N TYR A 52 8.18 -7.17 3.83
CA TYR A 52 7.36 -6.02 4.11
C TYR A 52 6.33 -5.73 3.02
N GLU A 53 5.23 -5.10 3.41
CA GLU A 53 4.30 -4.42 2.52
C GLU A 53 4.45 -2.92 2.72
N ILE A 54 4.49 -2.14 1.62
CA ILE A 54 4.60 -0.68 1.63
C ILE A 54 3.34 -0.03 1.07
N ASP A 55 2.91 1.09 1.67
CA ASP A 55 1.75 1.85 1.23
C ASP A 55 1.81 3.31 1.67
N LEU A 56 0.90 4.13 1.13
CA LEU A 56 0.73 5.52 1.54
C LEU A 56 -0.67 5.77 2.10
N ILE A 57 -0.73 6.47 3.22
CA ILE A 57 -1.97 7.05 3.75
C ILE A 57 -1.98 8.54 3.41
N ILE A 58 -2.77 8.95 2.42
CA ILE A 58 -2.78 10.32 1.94
C ILE A 58 -3.88 11.14 2.63
N SER A 59 -3.57 12.41 2.92
CA SER A 59 -4.53 13.41 3.35
C SER A 59 -5.50 13.75 2.20
N SER A 60 -6.79 13.84 2.52
CA SER A 60 -7.77 14.35 1.56
C SER A 60 -7.79 15.87 1.48
N GLN A 61 -7.39 16.56 2.55
CA GLN A 61 -7.38 18.03 2.63
C GLN A 61 -6.06 18.64 2.13
N ALA A 62 -4.94 17.98 2.40
CA ALA A 62 -3.62 18.39 1.94
C ALA A 62 -3.04 17.32 1.02
N ARG A 63 -3.36 17.39 -0.26
CA ARG A 63 -3.14 16.31 -1.28
C ARG A 63 -1.72 15.76 -1.36
N ASN A 64 -0.74 16.49 -0.86
CA ASN A 64 0.67 16.10 -0.97
C ASN A 64 1.23 15.55 0.35
N THR A 65 0.51 15.69 1.48
CA THR A 65 0.97 15.19 2.77
C THR A 65 0.31 13.88 3.13
N GLY A 66 0.99 13.07 3.89
CA GLY A 66 0.49 11.78 4.31
C GLY A 66 1.46 11.02 5.19
N LEU A 67 1.28 9.71 5.23
CA LEU A 67 2.17 8.79 5.92
C LEU A 67 2.66 7.73 4.93
N LEU A 68 3.95 7.44 4.96
CA LEU A 68 4.50 6.21 4.42
C LEU A 68 4.35 5.14 5.49
N THR A 69 3.80 3.99 5.13
CA THR A 69 3.67 2.83 6.03
C THR A 69 4.43 1.64 5.48
N LEU A 70 5.13 0.94 6.36
CA LEU A 70 5.90 -0.27 6.07
C LEU A 70 5.56 -1.30 7.13
N VAL A 71 5.05 -2.47 6.73
CA VAL A 71 4.55 -3.48 7.69
C VAL A 71 5.15 -4.83 7.39
N ASP A 72 5.76 -5.46 8.39
CA ASP A 72 6.25 -6.83 8.28
C ASP A 72 5.08 -7.82 8.21
N ARG A 73 5.15 -8.74 7.26
CA ARG A 73 4.06 -9.67 6.96
C ARG A 73 3.89 -10.74 8.03
N LYS A 74 4.98 -11.16 8.67
CA LYS A 74 4.96 -12.20 9.72
C LYS A 74 4.64 -11.58 11.08
N THR A 75 5.48 -10.67 11.54
CA THR A 75 5.40 -10.10 12.89
C THR A 75 4.28 -9.09 13.05
N ARG A 76 3.75 -8.55 11.96
CA ARG A 76 2.76 -7.47 11.93
C ARG A 76 3.28 -6.15 12.52
N MET A 77 4.56 -6.07 12.82
CA MET A 77 5.20 -4.83 13.22
C MET A 77 5.12 -3.82 12.10
N GLY A 78 4.58 -2.66 12.41
CA GLY A 78 4.43 -1.56 11.48
C GLY A 78 5.36 -0.41 11.81
N TYR A 79 5.82 0.26 10.78
CA TYR A 79 6.65 1.46 10.84
C TYR A 79 5.99 2.53 9.97
N SER A 80 6.06 3.77 10.40
CA SER A 80 5.47 4.87 9.64
C SER A 80 6.28 6.14 9.80
N THR A 81 6.24 7.01 8.80
CA THR A 81 6.81 8.36 8.86
C THR A 81 6.00 9.30 8.00
N LYS A 82 6.02 10.58 8.32
CA LYS A 82 5.33 11.61 7.53
C LYS A 82 6.00 11.82 6.18
N ILE A 83 5.17 12.03 5.17
CA ILE A 83 5.59 12.49 3.87
C ILE A 83 4.99 13.86 3.59
N TYR A 84 5.75 14.73 2.95
CA TYR A 84 5.34 16.10 2.61
C TYR A 84 5.01 16.26 1.13
N ASN A 85 5.36 15.28 0.32
CA ASN A 85 5.02 15.16 -1.08
C ASN A 85 5.09 13.69 -1.54
N LYS A 86 4.60 13.42 -2.77
CA LYS A 86 4.61 12.08 -3.37
C LYS A 86 5.71 11.90 -4.41
N TYR A 87 6.74 12.74 -4.40
CA TYR A 87 7.86 12.55 -5.31
C TYR A 87 8.59 11.25 -4.97
N MET A 88 8.90 10.50 -6.00
CA MET A 88 9.56 9.19 -5.88
C MET A 88 10.86 9.26 -5.07
N SER A 89 11.64 10.33 -5.23
CA SER A 89 12.87 10.56 -4.47
C SER A 89 12.60 10.74 -2.98
N HIS A 90 11.53 11.49 -2.64
CA HIS A 90 11.15 11.71 -1.25
C HIS A 90 10.61 10.44 -0.59
N ILE A 91 9.86 9.62 -1.32
CA ILE A 91 9.42 8.32 -0.81
C ILE A 91 10.61 7.39 -0.53
N ASN A 92 11.60 7.37 -1.42
CA ASN A 92 12.83 6.61 -1.20
C ASN A 92 13.60 7.10 0.03
N GLU A 93 13.79 8.42 0.17
CA GLU A 93 14.42 9.04 1.35
C GLU A 93 13.71 8.62 2.65
N LYS A 94 12.38 8.64 2.67
CA LYS A 94 11.60 8.26 3.84
C LYS A 94 11.64 6.77 4.14
N LEU A 95 11.66 5.93 3.13
CA LEU A 95 11.87 4.49 3.33
C LEU A 95 13.27 4.21 3.87
N GLU A 96 14.29 4.83 3.31
CA GLU A 96 15.67 4.70 3.76
C GLU A 96 15.82 5.19 5.21
N TYR A 97 15.19 6.31 5.57
CA TYR A 97 15.11 6.78 6.96
C TYR A 97 14.52 5.71 7.90
N LEU A 98 13.43 5.02 7.51
CA LEU A 98 12.86 3.95 8.33
C LEU A 98 13.82 2.76 8.46
N ILE A 99 14.49 2.38 7.37
CA ILE A 99 15.47 1.29 7.36
C ILE A 99 16.57 1.55 8.40
N TYR A 100 17.17 2.74 8.37
CA TYR A 100 18.26 3.10 9.27
C TYR A 100 17.78 3.33 10.72
N LYS A 101 16.68 4.05 10.91
CA LYS A 101 16.14 4.36 12.25
C LYS A 101 15.83 3.11 13.06
N TYR A 102 15.27 2.08 12.41
CA TYR A 102 14.84 0.86 13.06
C TYR A 102 15.72 -0.35 12.77
N HIS A 103 16.88 -0.15 12.12
CA HIS A 103 17.81 -1.22 11.74
C HIS A 103 17.14 -2.39 11.04
N LEU A 104 16.23 -2.09 10.08
CA LEU A 104 15.40 -3.08 9.44
C LEU A 104 16.21 -3.99 8.52
N LYS A 105 16.10 -5.29 8.70
CA LYS A 105 16.64 -6.31 7.80
C LYS A 105 15.58 -6.64 6.76
N ILE A 106 15.66 -6.00 5.59
CA ILE A 106 14.67 -6.18 4.53
C ILE A 106 15.12 -7.31 3.61
N LYS A 107 14.30 -8.37 3.50
CA LYS A 107 14.46 -9.45 2.50
C LYS A 107 13.63 -9.16 1.26
N SER A 108 12.43 -8.60 1.43
CA SER A 108 11.61 -8.17 0.30
C SER A 108 10.62 -7.08 0.68
N ILE A 109 10.23 -6.30 -0.33
CA ILE A 109 9.12 -5.34 -0.23
C ILE A 109 8.08 -5.68 -1.30
N THR A 110 6.80 -5.69 -0.91
CA THR A 110 5.66 -5.76 -1.82
C THR A 110 5.02 -4.38 -1.91
N LYS A 111 4.93 -3.84 -3.13
CA LYS A 111 4.30 -2.55 -3.44
C LYS A 111 3.11 -2.72 -4.37
N ASP A 112 2.24 -1.72 -4.46
CA ASP A 112 1.28 -1.62 -5.55
C ASP A 112 1.91 -1.01 -6.82
N ASN A 113 1.06 -0.72 -7.82
CA ASN A 113 1.47 -0.11 -9.07
C ASN A 113 1.53 1.42 -9.01
N GLY A 114 1.54 2.02 -7.81
CA GLY A 114 1.67 3.48 -7.64
C GLY A 114 2.95 4.02 -8.25
N ARG A 115 2.86 5.14 -8.99
CA ARG A 115 4.01 5.77 -9.63
C ARG A 115 5.04 6.27 -8.62
N GLU A 116 4.60 6.63 -7.42
CA GLU A 116 5.42 7.06 -6.29
C GLU A 116 6.47 6.02 -5.87
N PHE A 117 6.21 4.75 -6.16
CA PHE A 117 7.11 3.64 -5.82
C PHE A 117 8.04 3.22 -6.96
N ASN A 118 8.04 3.92 -8.08
CA ASN A 118 8.83 3.49 -9.25
C ASN A 118 10.34 3.61 -9.06
N LEU A 119 10.83 4.45 -8.15
CA LEU A 119 12.27 4.55 -7.84
C LEU A 119 12.74 3.59 -6.74
N LEU A 120 11.87 2.73 -6.18
CA LEU A 120 12.26 1.74 -5.16
C LEU A 120 13.34 0.76 -5.66
N PHE A 121 13.48 0.58 -6.97
CA PHE A 121 14.55 -0.26 -7.53
C PHE A 121 15.96 0.20 -7.11
N LYS A 122 16.18 1.51 -6.93
CA LYS A 122 17.47 2.03 -6.46
C LYS A 122 17.79 1.56 -5.04
N LEU A 123 16.80 1.59 -4.14
CA LEU A 123 16.97 1.05 -2.79
C LEU A 123 17.06 -0.48 -2.79
N LYS A 124 16.34 -1.17 -3.68
CA LYS A 124 16.46 -2.61 -3.88
C LYS A 124 17.91 -3.00 -4.20
N GLU A 125 18.58 -2.28 -5.09
CA GLU A 125 19.97 -2.52 -5.43
C GLU A 125 20.92 -2.21 -4.27
N GLN A 126 20.71 -1.08 -3.60
CA GLN A 126 21.53 -0.60 -2.49
C GLN A 126 21.46 -1.53 -1.26
N HIS A 127 20.26 -2.02 -0.93
CA HIS A 127 19.99 -2.84 0.27
C HIS A 127 19.80 -4.33 -0.05
N CYS A 128 19.98 -4.76 -1.30
CA CYS A 128 19.93 -6.15 -1.75
C CYS A 128 18.65 -6.91 -1.37
N PHE A 129 17.46 -6.31 -1.54
CA PHE A 129 16.18 -6.96 -1.28
C PHE A 129 15.39 -7.27 -2.56
N ALA A 130 14.47 -8.22 -2.52
CA ALA A 130 13.54 -8.49 -3.62
C ALA A 130 12.38 -7.48 -3.63
N LEU A 131 11.99 -6.98 -4.80
CA LEU A 131 10.87 -6.06 -4.96
C LEU A 131 9.73 -6.75 -5.74
N TYR A 132 8.56 -6.90 -5.10
CA TYR A 132 7.35 -7.47 -5.70
C TYR A 132 6.33 -6.39 -5.97
N THR A 133 5.59 -6.54 -7.09
CA THR A 133 4.50 -5.64 -7.48
C THR A 133 3.18 -6.41 -7.52
N CYS A 134 2.16 -5.88 -6.85
CA CYS A 134 0.81 -6.43 -6.85
C CYS A 134 0.19 -6.41 -8.25
N ASN A 135 -0.77 -7.31 -8.48
CA ASN A 135 -1.60 -7.27 -9.66
C ASN A 135 -2.46 -5.98 -9.66
N ILE A 136 -2.85 -5.56 -10.84
CA ILE A 136 -3.68 -4.37 -10.99
C ILE A 136 -5.06 -4.67 -10.41
N TYR A 137 -5.60 -3.74 -9.63
CA TYR A 137 -6.88 -3.86 -8.91
C TYR A 137 -6.96 -5.00 -7.88
N ALA A 138 -5.85 -5.53 -7.42
CA ALA A 138 -5.78 -6.60 -6.41
C ALA A 138 -5.33 -6.05 -5.04
N SER A 139 -6.15 -5.18 -4.43
CA SER A 139 -5.85 -4.60 -3.11
C SER A 139 -5.66 -5.66 -2.03
N CYS A 140 -6.41 -6.77 -2.10
CA CYS A 140 -6.32 -7.89 -1.16
C CYS A 140 -4.93 -8.53 -1.04
N GLU A 141 -4.03 -8.31 -2.00
CA GLU A 141 -2.66 -8.81 -1.98
C GLU A 141 -1.76 -8.11 -0.95
N LYS A 142 -2.20 -6.93 -0.43
CA LYS A 142 -1.55 -6.17 0.67
C LYS A 142 -2.40 -6.15 1.95
N GLY A 143 -3.08 -7.23 2.27
CA GLY A 143 -3.98 -7.30 3.43
C GLY A 143 -3.32 -7.00 4.78
N THR A 144 -1.99 -7.18 4.91
CA THR A 144 -1.25 -6.83 6.14
C THR A 144 -1.21 -5.32 6.30
N ASN A 145 -0.88 -4.61 5.23
CA ASN A 145 -0.80 -3.16 5.24
C ASN A 145 -2.18 -2.50 5.32
N GLU A 146 -3.19 -3.06 4.63
CA GLU A 146 -4.58 -2.59 4.76
C GLU A 146 -5.07 -2.65 6.21
N ASN A 147 -4.80 -3.74 6.93
CA ASN A 147 -5.16 -3.88 8.34
C ASN A 147 -4.45 -2.81 9.20
N PHE A 148 -3.14 -2.66 9.02
CA PHE A 148 -2.35 -1.67 9.75
C PHE A 148 -2.82 -0.24 9.45
N ASN A 149 -3.05 0.08 8.19
CA ASN A 149 -3.59 1.37 7.76
C ASN A 149 -5.00 1.62 8.36
N GLY A 150 -5.81 0.57 8.47
CA GLY A 150 -7.11 0.63 9.14
C GLY A 150 -6.99 0.99 10.62
N LEU A 151 -5.99 0.46 11.33
CA LEU A 151 -5.70 0.82 12.73
C LEU A 151 -5.21 2.27 12.86
N ILE A 152 -4.31 2.71 11.99
CA ILE A 152 -3.90 4.13 11.93
C ILE A 152 -5.10 5.03 11.69
N ARG A 153 -6.03 4.64 10.79
CA ARG A 153 -7.23 5.41 10.45
C ARG A 153 -8.25 5.52 11.59
N ARG A 154 -8.18 4.68 12.62
CA ARG A 154 -8.98 4.86 13.84
C ARG A 154 -8.53 6.09 14.63
N ARG A 155 -7.25 6.43 14.58
CA ARG A 155 -6.68 7.61 15.25
C ARG A 155 -6.65 8.84 14.34
N PHE A 156 -6.34 8.62 13.07
CA PHE A 156 -6.30 9.64 12.02
C PHE A 156 -7.37 9.33 10.95
N PRO A 157 -8.64 9.70 11.15
CA PRO A 157 -9.75 9.39 10.23
C PRO A 157 -9.51 9.94 8.82
N LYS A 158 -10.35 9.50 7.87
CA LYS A 158 -10.39 10.14 6.54
C LYS A 158 -10.71 11.64 6.72
N GLY A 159 -9.95 12.49 6.06
CA GLY A 159 -10.08 13.94 6.24
C GLY A 159 -9.01 14.56 7.14
N THR A 160 -8.26 13.76 7.91
CA THR A 160 -7.14 14.29 8.71
C THR A 160 -6.15 15.04 7.83
N ASN A 161 -5.85 16.29 8.22
CA ASN A 161 -4.77 17.06 7.62
C ASN A 161 -3.44 16.72 8.29
N PHE A 162 -2.63 15.88 7.63
CA PHE A 162 -1.34 15.46 8.18
C PHE A 162 -0.31 16.59 8.28
N SER A 163 -0.57 17.78 7.70
CA SER A 163 0.30 18.94 7.95
C SER A 163 0.26 19.37 9.42
N ASN A 164 -0.88 19.19 10.08
CA ASN A 164 -1.11 19.59 11.48
C ASN A 164 -0.78 18.48 12.50
N VAL A 165 -0.40 17.29 12.05
CA VAL A 165 -0.01 16.16 12.89
C VAL A 165 1.51 16.14 13.00
N SER A 166 2.06 16.02 14.21
CA SER A 166 3.52 15.94 14.39
C SER A 166 4.07 14.53 14.06
N GLU A 167 5.37 14.41 13.85
CA GLU A 167 6.01 13.11 13.65
C GLU A 167 5.92 12.27 14.94
N GLU A 168 6.03 12.92 16.11
CA GLU A 168 5.93 12.30 17.43
C GLU A 168 4.55 11.68 17.66
N GLU A 169 3.47 12.39 17.29
CA GLU A 169 2.10 11.87 17.35
C GLU A 169 1.93 10.63 16.48
N VAL A 170 2.51 10.62 15.28
CA VAL A 170 2.51 9.43 14.41
C VAL A 170 3.24 8.28 15.07
N GLN A 171 4.42 8.52 15.63
CA GLN A 171 5.21 7.49 16.30
C GLN A 171 4.49 6.90 17.52
N LEU A 172 3.87 7.73 18.36
CA LEU A 172 3.08 7.27 19.51
C LEU A 172 1.94 6.34 19.07
N VAL A 173 1.22 6.70 18.00
CA VAL A 173 0.14 5.87 17.45
C VAL A 173 0.68 4.54 16.93
N VAL A 174 1.79 4.55 16.21
CA VAL A 174 2.45 3.35 15.68
C VAL A 174 2.90 2.43 16.82
N GLU A 175 3.50 2.99 17.87
CA GLU A 175 3.91 2.21 19.05
C GLU A 175 2.72 1.57 19.76
N GLN A 176 1.62 2.31 19.95
CA GLN A 176 0.38 1.77 20.52
C GLN A 176 -0.16 0.62 19.67
N ILE A 177 -0.19 0.78 18.35
CA ILE A 177 -0.63 -0.27 17.43
C ILE A 177 0.27 -1.50 17.51
N ASN A 178 1.58 -1.32 17.61
CA ASN A 178 2.54 -2.42 17.68
C ASN A 178 2.47 -3.17 19.02
N LYS A 179 2.03 -2.52 20.09
CA LYS A 179 1.81 -3.14 21.42
C LYS A 179 0.46 -3.87 21.53
N MET A 180 -0.46 -3.71 20.55
CA MET A 180 -1.75 -4.40 20.60
C MET A 180 -1.59 -5.91 20.42
N PRO A 181 -2.24 -6.74 21.24
CA PRO A 181 -2.32 -8.18 20.99
C PRO A 181 -2.89 -8.47 19.60
N ARG A 182 -2.31 -9.42 18.92
CA ARG A 182 -2.74 -9.84 17.57
C ARG A 182 -3.20 -11.28 17.62
N ALA A 183 -4.51 -11.52 17.51
CA ALA A 183 -5.07 -12.88 17.52
C ALA A 183 -4.38 -13.84 16.53
N ILE A 184 -3.80 -13.32 15.44
CA ILE A 184 -3.09 -14.12 14.42
C ILE A 184 -1.67 -14.54 14.87
N LEU A 185 -1.17 -14.00 15.96
CA LEU A 185 0.17 -14.30 16.49
C LEU A 185 0.11 -15.22 17.72
N GLY A 186 -1.08 -15.55 18.23
CA GLY A 186 -1.33 -16.35 19.42
C GLY A 186 -1.51 -15.49 20.66
#